data_50cd5f6d15b6e37c21b9b049d628fbe4
#
_entry.id   50cd5f6d15b6e37c21b9b049d628fbe4
#
_cell.length_a   1.000
_cell.length_b   1.000
_cell.length_c   1.000
_cell.angle_alpha   90.00
_cell.angle_beta   90.00
_cell.angle_gamma   90.00
#
_symmetry.space_group_name_H-M   'P 1'
#
loop_
_entity.id
_entity.type
_entity.pdbx_description
1 polymer ?
#
loop_
_entity_poly.entity_id
_entity_poly.type
_entity_poly.pdbx_seq_one_letter_code
_entity_poly.pdbx_strand_id
1 'polypeptide(L)'
;GFSQRLGFFPEVGPKTPGKRRFWVQAVSVGEIEAIGPLLRQLKAAGTAEIVLTTTTSTGYRLALDRYADVADRIGIFPADLWPCSALAWRRIRPDVVILVEGELWPEHLAQARARGVPAYLINGRISDKSFARHQRFRKLSHYVLGHFQQIAAGSEEDARRFRALGFDSTVTGNIKFDVASDAPMPAEERGRLRTELGFGADPRTVVLLGSSTWKGEET
;
A
#
# COMPACT_ATOMS: atom_id res chain seq x y z
N GLY A 1 12.15 16.06 2.19
CA GLY A 1 11.97 14.85 2.92
C GLY A 1 12.06 14.88 4.43
N PHE A 2 13.16 15.36 5.04
CA PHE A 2 13.34 15.24 6.49
C PHE A 2 12.27 16.01 7.30
N SER A 3 11.97 17.24 6.92
CA SER A 3 10.93 18.06 7.57
C SER A 3 9.55 17.39 7.58
N GLN A 4 9.21 16.67 6.52
CA GLN A 4 7.93 15.94 6.43
C GLN A 4 7.87 14.77 7.42
N ARG A 5 9.00 14.12 7.71
CA ARG A 5 9.08 13.10 8.77
C ARG A 5 8.78 13.67 10.15
N LEU A 6 9.10 14.93 10.38
CA LEU A 6 8.76 15.63 11.60
C LEU A 6 7.33 16.20 11.61
N GLY A 7 6.52 15.85 10.63
CA GLY A 7 5.12 16.28 10.52
C GLY A 7 4.92 17.60 9.76
N PHE A 8 6.00 18.25 9.30
CA PHE A 8 5.90 19.44 8.45
C PHE A 8 5.52 19.07 7.00
N PHE A 9 4.44 18.32 6.87
CA PHE A 9 3.89 18.00 5.56
C PHE A 9 3.42 19.30 4.87
N PRO A 10 3.64 19.46 3.54
CA PRO A 10 3.11 20.62 2.82
C PRO A 10 1.59 20.70 3.00
N GLU A 11 1.07 21.90 3.22
CA GLU A 11 -0.38 22.07 3.34
C GLU A 11 -1.07 21.63 2.05
N VAL A 12 -2.12 20.85 2.22
CA VAL A 12 -2.90 20.34 1.08
C VAL A 12 -3.95 21.37 0.63
N GLY A 13 -4.06 22.47 1.35
CA GLY A 13 -5.08 23.49 1.06
C GLY A 13 -6.48 23.12 1.59
N PRO A 14 -7.49 23.97 1.34
CA PRO A 14 -8.87 23.66 1.64
C PRO A 14 -9.35 22.48 0.79
N LYS A 15 -10.28 21.69 1.34
CA LYS A 15 -10.90 20.59 0.61
C LYS A 15 -11.78 21.14 -0.50
N THR A 16 -11.76 20.50 -1.66
CA THR A 16 -12.69 20.80 -2.75
C THR A 16 -14.10 20.39 -2.31
N PRO A 17 -15.11 21.28 -2.43
CA PRO A 17 -16.49 20.93 -2.11
C PRO A 17 -16.95 19.67 -2.85
N GLY A 18 -17.61 18.76 -2.13
CA GLY A 18 -18.10 17.49 -2.68
C GLY A 18 -17.05 16.39 -2.81
N LYS A 19 -15.76 16.64 -2.48
CA LYS A 19 -14.72 15.62 -2.49
C LYS A 19 -14.34 15.17 -1.08
N ARG A 20 -13.96 13.89 -0.98
CA ARG A 20 -13.32 13.31 0.22
C ARG A 20 -11.82 13.23 0.03
N ARG A 21 -11.07 13.54 1.07
CA ARG A 21 -9.61 13.45 1.05
C ARG A 21 -9.17 12.09 1.58
N PHE A 22 -8.57 11.30 0.70
CA PHE A 22 -7.98 10.00 1.00
C PHE A 22 -6.48 10.17 1.27
N TRP A 23 -6.05 9.76 2.44
CA TRP A 23 -4.62 9.64 2.74
C TRP A 23 -4.20 8.18 2.58
N VAL A 24 -3.44 7.91 1.52
CA VAL A 24 -2.96 6.57 1.18
C VAL A 24 -1.48 6.47 1.54
N GLN A 25 -1.14 5.46 2.35
CA GLN A 25 0.22 5.17 2.75
C GLN A 25 0.67 3.84 2.14
N ALA A 26 1.75 3.88 1.35
CA ALA A 26 2.42 2.71 0.79
C ALA A 26 3.94 2.87 1.00
N VAL A 27 4.60 1.86 1.55
CA VAL A 27 5.98 1.99 2.03
C VAL A 27 6.99 1.73 0.94
N SER A 28 6.82 0.65 0.21
CA SER A 28 7.79 0.14 -0.75
C SER A 28 7.44 0.49 -2.20
N VAL A 29 8.43 0.36 -3.09
CA VAL A 29 8.24 0.47 -4.54
C VAL A 29 7.12 -0.47 -5.02
N GLY A 30 7.16 -1.73 -4.59
CA GLY A 30 6.16 -2.73 -4.99
C GLY A 30 4.74 -2.41 -4.49
N GLU A 31 4.59 -1.83 -3.30
CA GLU A 31 3.30 -1.38 -2.79
C GLU A 31 2.77 -0.18 -3.57
N ILE A 32 3.65 0.79 -3.90
CA ILE A 32 3.29 1.98 -4.68
C ILE A 32 2.83 1.58 -6.09
N GLU A 33 3.48 0.61 -6.72
CA GLU A 33 3.02 0.08 -8.00
C GLU A 33 1.68 -0.64 -7.86
N ALA A 34 1.55 -1.49 -6.84
CA ALA A 34 0.35 -2.28 -6.60
C ALA A 34 -0.92 -1.44 -6.38
N ILE A 35 -0.80 -0.27 -5.74
CA ILE A 35 -1.95 0.63 -5.51
C ILE A 35 -2.30 1.50 -6.72
N GLY A 36 -1.51 1.47 -7.79
CA GLY A 36 -1.73 2.32 -8.97
C GLY A 36 -3.13 2.23 -9.56
N PRO A 37 -3.68 1.04 -9.83
CA PRO A 37 -5.06 0.87 -10.29
C PRO A 37 -6.08 1.51 -9.36
N LEU A 38 -5.95 1.32 -8.04
CA LEU A 38 -6.83 1.92 -7.04
C LEU A 38 -6.78 3.47 -7.09
N LEU A 39 -5.58 4.05 -7.14
CA LEU A 39 -5.42 5.51 -7.21
C LEU A 39 -6.09 6.09 -8.45
N ARG A 40 -5.91 5.44 -9.61
CA ARG A 40 -6.55 5.86 -10.86
C ARG A 40 -8.07 5.75 -10.81
N GLN A 41 -8.62 4.69 -10.23
CA GLN A 41 -10.06 4.52 -10.04
C GLN A 41 -10.63 5.60 -9.10
N LEU A 42 -9.97 5.88 -7.98
CA LEU A 42 -10.38 6.95 -7.06
C LEU A 42 -10.38 8.31 -7.77
N LYS A 43 -9.36 8.60 -8.57
CA LYS A 43 -9.27 9.84 -9.34
C LYS A 43 -10.36 9.94 -10.39
N ALA A 44 -10.60 8.85 -11.14
CA ALA A 44 -11.63 8.78 -12.19
C ALA A 44 -13.05 8.92 -11.64
N ALA A 45 -13.29 8.50 -10.39
CA ALA A 45 -14.59 8.71 -9.72
C ALA A 45 -14.91 10.20 -9.48
N GLY A 46 -13.94 11.10 -9.61
CA GLY A 46 -14.11 12.56 -9.50
C GLY A 46 -14.43 13.09 -8.10
N THR A 47 -14.66 12.22 -7.13
CA THR A 47 -15.07 12.54 -5.76
C THR A 47 -13.94 12.44 -4.73
N ALA A 48 -12.72 12.14 -5.17
CA ALA A 48 -11.56 11.97 -4.31
C ALA A 48 -10.51 13.08 -4.51
N GLU A 49 -9.93 13.53 -3.40
CA GLU A 49 -8.62 14.17 -3.32
C GLU A 49 -7.64 13.15 -2.74
N ILE A 50 -6.51 12.94 -3.37
CA ILE A 50 -5.57 11.88 -3.00
C ILE A 50 -4.29 12.50 -2.45
N VAL A 51 -3.96 12.16 -1.22
CA VAL A 51 -2.65 12.41 -0.61
C VAL A 51 -1.93 11.08 -0.51
N LEU A 52 -0.89 10.90 -1.32
CA LEU A 52 -0.06 9.70 -1.33
C LEU A 52 1.21 9.93 -0.52
N THR A 53 1.51 9.03 0.39
CA THR A 53 2.74 9.08 1.18
C THR A 53 3.50 7.76 1.13
N THR A 54 4.81 7.86 1.30
CA THR A 54 5.73 6.72 1.36
C THR A 54 6.82 6.96 2.38
N THR A 55 7.48 5.90 2.84
CA THR A 55 8.58 6.02 3.80
C THR A 55 9.97 6.03 3.15
N THR A 56 10.09 5.55 1.92
CA THR A 56 11.38 5.40 1.23
C THR A 56 11.62 6.48 0.17
N SER A 57 12.88 6.86 -0.02
CA SER A 57 13.24 7.83 -1.07
C SER A 57 13.02 7.29 -2.48
N THR A 58 13.23 5.99 -2.68
CA THR A 58 12.96 5.30 -3.94
C THR A 58 11.47 5.27 -4.25
N GLY A 59 10.64 4.92 -3.26
CA GLY A 59 9.19 4.97 -3.37
C GLY A 59 8.67 6.38 -3.63
N TYR A 60 9.24 7.39 -2.98
CA TYR A 60 8.87 8.78 -3.22
C TYR A 60 9.15 9.23 -4.65
N ARG A 61 10.33 8.86 -5.18
CA ARG A 61 10.68 9.17 -6.57
C ARG A 61 9.73 8.49 -7.54
N LEU A 62 9.49 7.19 -7.35
CA LEU A 62 8.54 6.44 -8.17
C LEU A 62 7.13 7.05 -8.12
N ALA A 63 6.66 7.43 -6.92
CA ALA A 63 5.35 8.05 -6.76
C ALA A 63 5.23 9.37 -7.54
N LEU A 64 6.27 10.20 -7.53
CA LEU A 64 6.32 11.43 -8.34
C LEU A 64 6.32 11.13 -9.84
N ASP A 65 7.10 10.14 -10.27
CA ASP A 65 7.22 9.79 -11.69
C ASP A 65 5.92 9.19 -12.27
N ARG A 66 5.19 8.40 -11.46
CA ARG A 66 4.05 7.61 -11.92
C ARG A 66 2.68 8.19 -11.59
N TYR A 67 2.57 9.02 -10.55
CA TYR A 67 1.29 9.43 -9.98
C TYR A 67 1.17 10.94 -9.71
N ALA A 68 2.07 11.77 -10.27
CA ALA A 68 1.98 13.22 -10.12
C ALA A 68 0.70 13.82 -10.75
N ASP A 69 0.15 13.16 -11.74
CA ASP A 69 -1.12 13.50 -12.40
C ASP A 69 -2.36 12.95 -11.70
N VAL A 70 -2.18 11.95 -10.84
CA VAL A 70 -3.26 11.24 -10.13
C VAL A 70 -3.42 11.76 -8.71
N ALA A 71 -2.31 11.87 -7.96
CA ALA A 71 -2.33 12.32 -6.57
C ALA A 71 -2.25 13.84 -6.47
N ASP A 72 -3.13 14.44 -5.68
CA ASP A 72 -3.16 15.89 -5.44
C ASP A 72 -1.95 16.36 -4.60
N ARG A 73 -1.39 15.46 -3.78
CA ARG A 73 -0.12 15.66 -3.07
C ARG A 73 0.61 14.33 -2.89
N ILE A 74 1.92 14.37 -3.04
CA ILE A 74 2.82 13.26 -2.78
C ILE A 74 3.85 13.71 -1.75
N GLY A 75 4.15 12.85 -0.78
CA GLY A 75 5.08 13.20 0.28
C GLY A 75 5.68 12.01 1.03
N ILE A 76 6.53 12.35 1.99
CA ILE A 76 7.11 11.39 2.91
C ILE A 76 6.20 11.22 4.13
N PHE A 77 5.93 9.97 4.49
CA PHE A 77 5.11 9.63 5.64
C PHE A 77 5.77 10.13 6.94
N PRO A 78 5.02 10.82 7.80
CA PRO A 78 5.54 11.34 9.06
C PRO A 78 5.93 10.21 10.02
N ALA A 79 6.84 10.50 10.94
CA ALA A 79 7.21 9.55 11.99
C ALA A 79 5.99 9.25 12.87
N ASP A 80 5.88 7.99 13.29
CA ASP A 80 4.80 7.49 14.15
C ASP A 80 5.02 7.89 15.62
N LEU A 81 5.15 9.20 15.83
CA LEU A 81 5.32 9.85 17.12
C LEU A 81 4.29 10.97 17.24
N TRP A 82 3.70 11.10 18.42
CA TRP A 82 2.57 12.03 18.65
C TRP A 82 2.80 13.46 18.10
N PRO A 83 3.93 14.15 18.30
CA PRO A 83 4.08 15.52 17.77
C PRO A 83 4.11 15.54 16.24
N CYS A 84 4.77 14.56 15.63
CA CYS A 84 4.93 14.48 14.18
C CYS A 84 3.60 14.09 13.51
N SER A 85 2.94 13.08 14.04
CA SER A 85 1.65 12.63 13.53
C SER A 85 0.59 13.72 13.67
N ALA A 86 0.44 14.31 14.86
CA ALA A 86 -0.54 15.36 15.15
C ALA A 86 -0.39 16.56 14.21
N LEU A 87 0.85 16.99 13.96
CA LEU A 87 1.14 18.10 13.05
C LEU A 87 0.77 17.76 11.61
N ALA A 88 1.13 16.56 11.12
CA ALA A 88 0.78 16.09 9.78
C ALA A 88 -0.73 15.97 9.60
N TRP A 89 -1.43 15.40 10.58
CA TRP A 89 -2.89 15.27 10.56
C TRP A 89 -3.60 16.63 10.47
N ARG A 90 -3.09 17.65 11.15
CA ARG A 90 -3.61 19.03 11.06
C ARG A 90 -3.42 19.65 9.68
N ARG A 91 -2.37 19.28 8.96
CA ARG A 91 -2.03 19.80 7.63
C ARG A 91 -2.73 19.05 6.52
N ILE A 92 -2.81 17.72 6.62
CA ILE A 92 -3.44 16.85 5.62
C ILE A 92 -4.95 16.88 5.76
N ARG A 93 -5.50 16.78 6.96
CA ARG A 93 -6.95 16.76 7.25
C ARG A 93 -7.69 15.70 6.41
N PRO A 94 -7.30 14.41 6.49
CA PRO A 94 -7.94 13.36 5.70
C PRO A 94 -9.37 13.08 6.17
N ASP A 95 -10.21 12.57 5.27
CA ASP A 95 -11.53 12.00 5.58
C ASP A 95 -11.51 10.48 5.63
N VAL A 96 -10.48 9.88 5.01
CA VAL A 96 -10.26 8.44 4.96
C VAL A 96 -8.75 8.19 4.98
N VAL A 97 -8.33 7.16 5.71
CA VAL A 97 -6.94 6.68 5.70
C VAL A 97 -6.90 5.26 5.13
N ILE A 98 -5.97 5.00 4.24
CA ILE A 98 -5.72 3.67 3.66
C ILE A 98 -4.27 3.31 3.91
N LEU A 99 -4.04 2.21 4.63
CA LEU A 99 -2.74 1.58 4.83
C LEU A 99 -2.63 0.32 4.00
N VAL A 100 -1.43 0.00 3.53
CA VAL A 100 -1.19 -1.11 2.60
C VAL A 100 -0.37 -2.22 3.27
N GLU A 101 -0.72 -3.46 3.01
CA GLU A 101 -0.02 -4.68 3.46
C GLU A 101 0.05 -4.84 4.98
N GLY A 102 1.25 -4.84 5.55
CA GLY A 102 1.50 -5.08 6.97
C GLY A 102 1.81 -3.82 7.78
N GLU A 103 1.51 -2.67 7.22
CA GLU A 103 1.89 -1.38 7.77
C GLU A 103 0.96 -0.94 8.91
N LEU A 104 1.40 -1.20 10.12
CA LEU A 104 0.69 -0.80 11.34
C LEU A 104 1.42 0.38 11.97
N TRP A 105 0.77 1.52 11.98
CA TRP A 105 1.27 2.78 12.52
C TRP A 105 0.39 3.20 13.71
N PRO A 106 0.72 2.73 14.94
CA PRO A 106 -0.16 2.87 16.11
C PRO A 106 -0.58 4.29 16.43
N GLU A 107 0.35 5.23 16.35
CA GLU A 107 0.06 6.63 16.66
C GLU A 107 -0.81 7.27 15.56
N HIS A 108 -0.53 7.01 14.29
CA HIS A 108 -1.37 7.49 13.20
C HIS A 108 -2.78 6.89 13.25
N LEU A 109 -2.92 5.63 13.62
CA LEU A 109 -4.22 4.99 13.83
C LEU A 109 -4.96 5.58 15.04
N ALA A 110 -4.26 5.90 16.13
CA ALA A 110 -4.83 6.61 17.27
C ALA A 110 -5.32 8.01 16.88
N GLN A 111 -4.58 8.73 16.03
CA GLN A 111 -4.99 10.03 15.49
C GLN A 111 -6.24 9.91 14.61
N ALA A 112 -6.34 8.86 13.79
CA ALA A 112 -7.53 8.57 12.98
C ALA A 112 -8.75 8.41 13.89
N ARG A 113 -8.65 7.54 14.89
CA ARG A 113 -9.72 7.28 15.85
C ARG A 113 -10.14 8.54 16.61
N ALA A 114 -9.18 9.30 17.14
CA ALA A 114 -9.44 10.53 17.91
C ALA A 114 -10.19 11.59 17.08
N ARG A 115 -10.11 11.53 15.76
CA ARG A 115 -10.78 12.45 14.83
C ARG A 115 -12.02 11.87 14.17
N GLY A 116 -12.39 10.62 14.49
CA GLY A 116 -13.49 9.93 13.82
C GLY A 116 -13.26 9.66 12.34
N VAL A 117 -11.99 9.58 11.91
CA VAL A 117 -11.60 9.29 10.53
C VAL A 117 -11.45 7.79 10.35
N PRO A 118 -12.21 7.15 9.44
CA PRO A 118 -12.09 5.74 9.19
C PRO A 118 -10.73 5.37 8.60
N ALA A 119 -10.13 4.29 9.12
CA ALA A 119 -8.90 3.71 8.62
C ALA A 119 -9.18 2.32 8.03
N TYR A 120 -8.60 2.04 6.87
CA TYR A 120 -8.72 0.77 6.17
C TYR A 120 -7.34 0.17 5.96
N LEU A 121 -7.23 -1.15 6.14
CA LEU A 121 -6.06 -1.91 5.73
C LEU A 121 -6.41 -2.67 4.45
N ILE A 122 -5.69 -2.40 3.37
CA ILE A 122 -5.86 -3.10 2.10
C ILE A 122 -4.67 -4.00 1.81
N ASN A 123 -4.90 -5.08 1.06
CA ASN A 123 -3.90 -6.12 0.83
C ASN A 123 -3.28 -6.61 2.14
N GLY A 124 -4.08 -6.67 3.21
CA GLY A 124 -3.62 -6.97 4.56
C GLY A 124 -2.89 -8.31 4.60
N ARG A 125 -1.65 -8.29 5.08
CA ARG A 125 -0.78 -9.46 5.17
C ARG A 125 -0.23 -9.61 6.58
N ILE A 126 -0.13 -10.85 7.03
CA ILE A 126 0.39 -11.16 8.36
C ILE A 126 1.23 -12.45 8.29
N SER A 127 2.55 -12.31 8.38
CA SER A 127 3.48 -13.46 8.38
C SER A 127 3.35 -14.30 9.65
N ASP A 128 3.82 -15.55 9.64
CA ASP A 128 3.83 -16.44 10.82
C ASP A 128 4.49 -15.77 12.02
N LYS A 129 5.64 -15.15 11.80
CA LYS A 129 6.38 -14.42 12.84
C LYS A 129 5.57 -13.25 13.40
N SER A 130 4.90 -12.50 12.55
CA SER A 130 4.06 -11.37 12.93
C SER A 130 2.82 -11.87 13.68
N PHE A 131 2.19 -12.93 13.20
CA PHE A 131 1.04 -13.56 13.85
C PHE A 131 1.36 -14.04 15.26
N ALA A 132 2.46 -14.79 15.43
CA ALA A 132 2.93 -15.23 16.75
C ALA A 132 3.18 -14.04 17.70
N ARG A 133 3.77 -12.96 17.21
CA ARG A 133 3.97 -11.73 17.98
C ARG A 133 2.65 -11.08 18.38
N HIS A 134 1.68 -11.00 17.47
CA HIS A 134 0.34 -10.47 17.77
C HIS A 134 -0.40 -11.32 18.80
N GLN A 135 -0.27 -12.64 18.75
CA GLN A 135 -0.83 -13.53 19.78
C GLN A 135 -0.20 -13.31 21.14
N ARG A 136 1.14 -13.16 21.18
CA ARG A 136 1.88 -12.91 22.44
C ARG A 136 1.51 -11.57 23.09
N PHE A 137 1.33 -10.53 22.28
CA PHE A 137 1.00 -9.17 22.74
C PHE A 137 -0.44 -8.79 22.41
N ARG A 138 -1.38 -9.69 22.75
CA ARG A 138 -2.77 -9.60 22.34
C ARG A 138 -3.44 -8.26 22.66
N LYS A 139 -3.22 -7.69 23.84
CA LYS A 139 -3.79 -6.39 24.22
C LYS A 139 -3.33 -5.26 23.30
N LEU A 140 -2.04 -5.21 23.01
CA LEU A 140 -1.47 -4.22 22.09
C LEU A 140 -1.99 -4.43 20.66
N SER A 141 -2.05 -5.69 20.22
CA SER A 141 -2.59 -6.04 18.91
C SER A 141 -4.04 -5.63 18.76
N HIS A 142 -4.87 -5.88 19.76
CA HIS A 142 -6.26 -5.43 19.78
C HIS A 142 -6.37 -3.90 19.78
N TYR A 143 -5.50 -3.21 20.50
CA TYR A 143 -5.45 -1.75 20.47
C TYR A 143 -5.15 -1.24 19.06
N VAL A 144 -4.13 -1.76 18.39
CA VAL A 144 -3.71 -1.27 17.06
C VAL A 144 -4.67 -1.71 15.96
N LEU A 145 -4.94 -3.01 15.84
CA LEU A 145 -5.80 -3.55 14.78
C LEU A 145 -7.26 -3.13 14.92
N GLY A 146 -7.72 -2.91 16.15
CA GLY A 146 -9.08 -2.43 16.43
C GLY A 146 -9.37 -0.98 16.03
N HIS A 147 -8.36 -0.27 15.49
CA HIS A 147 -8.56 1.05 14.90
C HIS A 147 -9.01 0.99 13.44
N PHE A 148 -8.80 -0.15 12.77
CA PHE A 148 -9.29 -0.33 11.40
C PHE A 148 -10.81 -0.55 11.41
N GLN A 149 -11.48 0.17 10.54
CA GLN A 149 -12.90 -0.05 10.27
C GLN A 149 -13.11 -1.33 9.46
N GLN A 150 -12.17 -1.65 8.57
CA GLN A 150 -12.17 -2.87 7.78
C GLN A 150 -10.75 -3.29 7.41
N ILE A 151 -10.55 -4.60 7.36
CA ILE A 151 -9.33 -5.24 6.90
C ILE A 151 -9.67 -6.05 5.64
N ALA A 152 -9.12 -5.64 4.50
CA ALA A 152 -9.18 -6.36 3.25
C ALA A 152 -7.89 -7.19 3.13
N ALA A 153 -7.99 -8.50 3.37
CA ALA A 153 -6.86 -9.40 3.39
C ALA A 153 -6.43 -9.81 1.97
N GLY A 154 -5.13 -9.95 1.74
CA GLY A 154 -4.55 -10.33 0.46
C GLY A 154 -4.70 -11.82 0.14
N SER A 155 -5.02 -12.67 1.13
CA SER A 155 -5.22 -14.11 0.97
C SER A 155 -6.17 -14.68 2.02
N GLU A 156 -6.69 -15.88 1.77
CA GLU A 156 -7.49 -16.64 2.74
C GLU A 156 -6.68 -16.94 4.03
N GLU A 157 -5.40 -17.16 3.88
CA GLU A 157 -4.54 -17.43 5.03
C GLU A 157 -4.37 -16.19 5.90
N ASP A 158 -4.14 -15.02 5.31
CA ASP A 158 -4.09 -13.76 6.03
C ASP A 158 -5.42 -13.47 6.74
N ALA A 159 -6.54 -13.68 6.05
CA ALA A 159 -7.87 -13.50 6.62
C ALA A 159 -8.11 -14.43 7.82
N ARG A 160 -7.71 -15.71 7.72
CA ARG A 160 -7.81 -16.64 8.86
C ARG A 160 -6.99 -16.16 10.06
N ARG A 161 -5.78 -15.63 9.83
CA ARG A 161 -4.94 -15.08 10.88
C ARG A 161 -5.56 -13.84 11.54
N PHE A 162 -6.11 -12.91 10.77
CA PHE A 162 -6.84 -11.76 11.34
C PHE A 162 -8.04 -12.18 12.15
N ARG A 163 -8.85 -13.13 11.66
CA ARG A 163 -10.00 -13.70 12.40
C ARG A 163 -9.58 -14.41 13.69
N ALA A 164 -8.47 -15.14 13.67
CA ALA A 164 -7.91 -15.79 14.86
C ALA A 164 -7.40 -14.79 15.91
N LEU A 165 -7.05 -13.57 15.49
CA LEU A 165 -6.75 -12.45 16.40
C LEU A 165 -8.02 -11.72 16.89
N GLY A 166 -9.19 -12.06 16.37
CA GLY A 166 -10.49 -11.47 16.74
C GLY A 166 -10.91 -10.29 15.87
N PHE A 167 -10.38 -10.19 14.64
CA PHE A 167 -10.74 -9.13 13.69
C PHE A 167 -11.41 -9.70 12.46
N ASP A 168 -12.56 -9.16 12.11
CA ASP A 168 -13.22 -9.47 10.86
C ASP A 168 -12.38 -8.99 9.69
N SER A 169 -12.31 -9.82 8.64
CA SER A 169 -11.57 -9.50 7.43
C SER A 169 -12.23 -10.11 6.20
N THR A 170 -12.26 -9.33 5.13
CA THR A 170 -12.74 -9.76 3.82
C THR A 170 -11.54 -10.13 2.95
N VAL A 171 -11.61 -11.23 2.23
CA VAL A 171 -10.56 -11.59 1.25
C VAL A 171 -10.84 -10.84 -0.05
N THR A 172 -9.90 -10.01 -0.46
CA THR A 172 -9.99 -9.24 -1.71
C THR A 172 -8.99 -9.70 -2.77
N GLY A 173 -8.12 -10.65 -2.42
CA GLY A 173 -7.01 -11.03 -3.27
C GLY A 173 -5.80 -10.10 -3.15
N ASN A 174 -4.72 -10.47 -3.82
CA ASN A 174 -3.48 -9.70 -3.79
C ASN A 174 -3.51 -8.65 -4.90
N ILE A 175 -3.58 -7.38 -4.52
CA ILE A 175 -3.64 -6.23 -5.43
C ILE A 175 -2.45 -6.13 -6.40
N LYS A 176 -1.35 -6.85 -6.12
CA LYS A 176 -0.20 -6.91 -7.04
C LYS A 176 -0.56 -7.57 -8.37
N PHE A 177 -1.58 -8.41 -8.41
CA PHE A 177 -2.08 -9.01 -9.65
C PHE A 177 -2.85 -8.01 -10.52
N ASP A 178 -3.42 -6.96 -9.94
CA ASP A 178 -4.15 -5.92 -10.69
C ASP A 178 -3.22 -5.04 -11.55
N VAL A 179 -1.92 -5.09 -11.27
CA VAL A 179 -0.89 -4.39 -12.06
C VAL A 179 -0.45 -5.20 -13.28
N ALA A 180 -0.63 -6.53 -13.22
CA ALA A 180 -0.31 -7.39 -14.34
C ALA A 180 -1.27 -7.09 -15.50
N SER A 181 -0.72 -6.78 -16.67
CA SER A 181 -1.52 -6.61 -17.87
C SER A 181 -2.11 -7.96 -18.26
N ASP A 182 -3.44 -8.06 -18.32
CA ASP A 182 -4.13 -9.23 -18.87
C ASP A 182 -3.94 -9.37 -20.39
N ALA A 183 -3.43 -8.33 -21.04
CA ALA A 183 -3.15 -8.36 -22.46
C ALA A 183 -1.90 -9.20 -22.72
N PRO A 184 -2.00 -10.25 -23.53
CA PRO A 184 -0.82 -11.02 -23.93
C PRO A 184 0.15 -10.10 -24.65
N MET A 185 1.44 -10.25 -24.34
CA MET A 185 2.51 -9.50 -25.01
C MET A 185 2.36 -9.65 -26.54
N PRO A 186 2.44 -8.53 -27.30
CA PRO A 186 2.39 -8.56 -28.76
C PRO A 186 3.37 -9.58 -29.33
N ALA A 187 2.97 -10.29 -30.39
CA ALA A 187 3.78 -11.36 -30.98
C ALA A 187 5.17 -10.87 -31.42
N GLU A 188 5.25 -9.66 -31.92
CA GLU A 188 6.50 -9.02 -32.36
C GLU A 188 7.45 -8.77 -31.18
N GLU A 189 6.95 -8.20 -30.09
CA GLU A 189 7.71 -7.96 -28.87
C GLU A 189 8.19 -9.24 -28.22
N ARG A 190 7.32 -10.25 -28.18
CA ARG A 190 7.66 -11.60 -27.72
C ARG A 190 8.75 -12.24 -28.58
N GLY A 191 8.69 -12.08 -29.92
CA GLY A 191 9.70 -12.56 -30.83
C GLY A 191 11.06 -11.88 -30.59
N ARG A 192 11.05 -10.56 -30.39
CA ARG A 192 12.26 -9.79 -30.10
C ARG A 192 12.90 -10.24 -28.78
N LEU A 193 12.13 -10.34 -27.70
CA LEU A 193 12.60 -10.83 -26.40
C LEU A 193 13.18 -12.26 -26.49
N ARG A 194 12.54 -13.15 -27.22
CA ARG A 194 13.07 -14.50 -27.43
C ARG A 194 14.45 -14.49 -28.07
N THR A 195 14.65 -13.61 -29.04
CA THR A 195 15.94 -13.46 -29.75
C THR A 195 17.00 -12.85 -28.83
N GLU A 196 16.65 -11.78 -28.11
CA GLU A 196 17.56 -11.10 -27.17
C GLU A 196 18.03 -12.02 -26.02
N LEU A 197 17.13 -12.89 -25.56
CA LEU A 197 17.40 -13.86 -24.48
C LEU A 197 18.03 -15.16 -24.98
N GLY A 198 18.30 -15.28 -26.29
CA GLY A 198 18.92 -16.48 -26.88
C GLY A 198 18.01 -17.71 -26.93
N PHE A 199 16.70 -17.54 -26.79
CA PHE A 199 15.74 -18.62 -26.92
C PHE A 199 15.46 -18.92 -28.38
N GLY A 200 15.68 -20.16 -28.80
CA GLY A 200 15.48 -20.58 -30.18
C GLY A 200 14.08 -20.31 -30.73
N ALA A 201 13.94 -20.40 -32.05
CA ALA A 201 12.69 -20.11 -32.77
C ALA A 201 11.58 -21.15 -32.54
N ASP A 202 11.84 -22.29 -31.89
CA ASP A 202 10.82 -23.32 -31.65
C ASP A 202 9.72 -22.78 -30.71
N PRO A 203 8.48 -22.61 -31.20
CA PRO A 203 7.38 -22.10 -30.40
C PRO A 203 7.00 -22.99 -29.21
N ARG A 204 7.45 -24.23 -29.21
CA ARG A 204 7.20 -25.23 -28.15
C ARG A 204 8.20 -25.09 -26.99
N THR A 205 9.26 -24.30 -27.15
CA THR A 205 10.21 -24.05 -26.07
C THR A 205 9.53 -23.28 -24.94
N VAL A 206 9.37 -23.92 -23.81
CA VAL A 206 8.90 -23.28 -22.57
C VAL A 206 10.13 -22.71 -21.85
N VAL A 207 10.06 -21.41 -21.54
CA VAL A 207 11.10 -20.75 -20.75
C VAL A 207 10.53 -20.47 -19.38
N LEU A 208 11.16 -21.03 -18.35
CA LEU A 208 10.85 -20.74 -16.97
C LEU A 208 11.91 -19.76 -16.44
N LEU A 209 11.47 -18.56 -16.09
CA LEU A 209 12.30 -17.57 -15.40
C LEU A 209 11.94 -17.61 -13.93
N GLY A 210 12.89 -18.02 -13.09
CA GLY A 210 12.77 -18.00 -11.64
C GLY A 210 13.72 -16.97 -11.05
N SER A 211 13.26 -16.24 -10.04
CA SER A 211 14.12 -15.40 -9.21
C SER A 211 13.97 -15.83 -7.76
N SER A 212 15.09 -16.10 -7.11
CA SER A 212 15.13 -16.42 -5.69
C SER A 212 15.92 -15.36 -4.93
N THR A 213 15.39 -14.97 -3.77
CA THR A 213 16.07 -14.06 -2.85
C THR A 213 16.53 -14.77 -1.56
N TRP A 214 16.22 -16.06 -1.43
CA TRP A 214 16.55 -16.87 -0.24
C TRP A 214 17.77 -17.74 -0.49
N LYS A 215 18.71 -17.68 0.43
CA LYS A 215 19.90 -18.51 0.37
C LYS A 215 19.51 -20.00 0.48
N GLY A 216 19.76 -20.79 -0.56
CA GLY A 216 19.42 -22.21 -0.63
C GLY A 216 18.27 -22.58 -1.56
N GLU A 217 17.62 -21.61 -2.20
CA GLU A 217 16.61 -21.88 -3.24
C GLU A 217 17.22 -22.11 -4.65
N GLU A 218 18.54 -21.97 -4.74
CA GLU A 218 19.30 -22.05 -6.00
C GLU A 218 19.89 -23.44 -6.28
N THR A 219 19.48 -24.48 -5.53
CA THR A 219 19.99 -25.86 -5.67
C THR A 219 19.01 -26.79 -6.34
#